data_476d3f5c4ef135c81afbc4fbace7bf15
#
_entry.id   476d3f5c4ef135c81afbc4fbace7bf15
#
_cell.length_a   1.000
_cell.length_b   1.000
_cell.length_c   1.000
_cell.angle_alpha   90.00
_cell.angle_beta   90.00
_cell.angle_gamma   90.00
#
_symmetry.space_group_name_H-M   'P 1'
#
loop_
_entity.id
_entity.type
_entity.pdbx_description
1 polymer ?
#
loop_
_entity_poly.entity_id
_entity_poly.type
_entity_poly.pdbx_seq_one_letter_code
_entity_poly.pdbx_strand_id
1 'polypeptide(L)'
;MIHFLATLCGVLFVYAVVSIVDYFFNNKHKENQEDMMTIIHQQWYKERRALIVDNAHLGMVQVAVPDPDLDDNRIQGKADALIYSLWVDEHFRGYGVGRKLLKRAEWEAKLMGCKTVCLEWDCRETPEWVLRWYKCMEYDAKRTDDFTWLLTKDL
;
A
#
# COMPACT_ATOMS: atom_id res chain seq x y z
N MET A 1 -47.46 -20.13 -24.17
CA MET A 1 -46.96 -18.91 -23.49
C MET A 1 -46.26 -19.22 -22.15
N ILE A 2 -46.67 -20.22 -21.40
CA ILE A 2 -46.08 -20.59 -20.08
C ILE A 2 -44.69 -21.23 -20.22
N HIS A 3 -44.41 -22.00 -21.27
CA HIS A 3 -43.08 -22.63 -21.48
C HIS A 3 -41.97 -21.64 -21.84
N PHE A 4 -42.31 -20.50 -22.42
CA PHE A 4 -41.31 -19.48 -22.80
C PHE A 4 -40.80 -18.67 -21.58
N LEU A 5 -41.66 -18.47 -20.59
CA LEU A 5 -41.31 -17.80 -19.34
C LEU A 5 -40.39 -18.67 -18.43
N ALA A 6 -40.60 -19.97 -18.41
CA ALA A 6 -39.81 -20.91 -17.61
C ALA A 6 -38.36 -21.04 -18.13
N THR A 7 -38.16 -21.00 -19.47
CA THR A 7 -36.81 -21.00 -20.06
C THR A 7 -36.05 -19.69 -19.82
N LEU A 8 -36.74 -18.54 -19.84
CA LEU A 8 -36.13 -17.25 -19.58
C LEU A 8 -35.64 -17.10 -18.11
N CYS A 9 -36.44 -17.58 -17.15
CA CYS A 9 -36.07 -17.62 -15.74
C CYS A 9 -34.85 -18.55 -15.48
N GLY A 10 -34.82 -19.70 -16.18
CA GLY A 10 -33.68 -20.63 -16.06
C GLY A 10 -32.36 -20.03 -16.57
N VAL A 11 -32.40 -19.33 -17.70
CA VAL A 11 -31.20 -18.67 -18.26
C VAL A 11 -30.72 -17.53 -17.38
N LEU A 12 -31.61 -16.70 -16.83
CA LEU A 12 -31.26 -15.61 -15.91
C LEU A 12 -30.67 -16.14 -14.60
N PHE A 13 -31.21 -17.27 -14.10
CA PHE A 13 -30.66 -17.90 -12.88
C PHE A 13 -29.24 -18.44 -13.10
N VAL A 14 -28.98 -19.08 -14.25
CA VAL A 14 -27.64 -19.56 -14.60
C VAL A 14 -26.65 -18.38 -14.74
N TYR A 15 -27.05 -17.27 -15.39
CA TYR A 15 -26.22 -16.08 -15.49
C TYR A 15 -25.91 -15.47 -14.13
N ALA A 16 -26.87 -15.39 -13.22
CA ALA A 16 -26.65 -14.88 -11.86
C ALA A 16 -25.68 -15.77 -11.07
N VAL A 17 -25.82 -17.09 -11.17
CA VAL A 17 -24.92 -18.05 -10.50
C VAL A 17 -23.50 -17.96 -11.06
N VAL A 18 -23.33 -17.90 -12.38
CA VAL A 18 -22.00 -17.74 -13.02
C VAL A 18 -21.37 -16.42 -12.61
N SER A 19 -22.11 -15.29 -12.60
CA SER A 19 -21.58 -14.00 -12.18
C SER A 19 -21.17 -13.97 -10.69
N ILE A 20 -21.90 -14.68 -9.84
CA ILE A 20 -21.56 -14.82 -8.41
C ILE A 20 -20.29 -15.67 -8.25
N VAL A 21 -20.18 -16.77 -8.98
CA VAL A 21 -19.01 -17.65 -8.96
C VAL A 21 -17.78 -16.89 -9.48
N ASP A 22 -17.89 -16.16 -10.59
CA ASP A 22 -16.82 -15.33 -11.12
C ASP A 22 -16.41 -14.21 -10.15
N TYR A 23 -17.36 -13.58 -9.47
CA TYR A 23 -17.09 -12.59 -8.43
C TYR A 23 -16.32 -13.19 -7.25
N PHE A 24 -16.72 -14.38 -6.76
CA PHE A 24 -16.03 -15.08 -5.68
C PHE A 24 -14.65 -15.59 -6.11
N PHE A 25 -14.51 -16.13 -7.32
CA PHE A 25 -13.22 -16.57 -7.86
C PHE A 25 -12.26 -15.38 -8.05
N ASN A 26 -12.72 -14.28 -8.64
CA ASN A 26 -11.91 -13.08 -8.83
C ASN A 26 -11.55 -12.38 -7.51
N ASN A 27 -12.44 -12.38 -6.51
CA ASN A 27 -12.13 -11.88 -5.18
C ASN A 27 -11.13 -12.80 -4.43
N LYS A 28 -11.30 -14.12 -4.53
CA LYS A 28 -10.37 -15.08 -3.92
C LYS A 28 -8.99 -15.03 -4.57
N HIS A 29 -8.91 -14.78 -5.88
CA HIS A 29 -7.64 -14.51 -6.56
C HIS A 29 -7.02 -13.15 -6.19
N LYS A 30 -7.85 -12.14 -5.89
CA LYS A 30 -7.35 -10.86 -5.34
C LYS A 30 -6.81 -11.00 -3.91
N GLU A 31 -7.53 -11.70 -3.03
CA GLU A 31 -7.05 -12.00 -1.68
C GLU A 31 -5.75 -12.84 -1.70
N ASN A 32 -5.65 -13.84 -2.58
CA ASN A 32 -4.42 -14.64 -2.71
C ASN A 32 -3.25 -13.87 -3.34
N GLN A 33 -3.47 -12.73 -4.02
CA GLN A 33 -2.39 -11.87 -4.51
C GLN A 33 -1.93 -10.84 -3.46
N GLU A 34 -2.76 -10.50 -2.49
CA GLU A 34 -2.36 -9.68 -1.35
C GLU A 34 -1.50 -10.46 -0.35
N ASP A 35 -1.67 -11.79 -0.27
CA ASP A 35 -0.91 -12.69 0.60
C ASP A 35 0.52 -13.06 0.10
N MET A 36 0.98 -12.51 -1.02
CA MET A 36 2.31 -12.77 -1.57
C MET A 36 3.39 -11.84 -1.02
N MET A 37 3.24 -11.36 0.23
CA MET A 37 4.23 -10.52 0.89
C MET A 37 4.63 -11.12 2.24
N THR A 38 5.92 -11.18 2.49
CA THR A 38 6.47 -11.53 3.80
C THR A 38 6.59 -10.27 4.64
N ILE A 39 6.03 -10.31 5.86
CA ILE A 39 6.07 -9.19 6.79
C ILE A 39 6.85 -9.61 8.02
N ILE A 40 7.90 -8.86 8.33
CA ILE A 40 8.75 -9.08 9.48
C ILE A 40 8.58 -7.92 10.44
N HIS A 41 7.90 -8.17 11.57
CA HIS A 41 7.78 -7.20 12.65
C HIS A 41 9.02 -7.24 13.54
N GLN A 42 9.55 -6.07 13.84
CA GLN A 42 10.73 -5.91 14.68
C GLN A 42 10.48 -4.82 15.72
N GLN A 43 10.93 -5.07 16.94
CA GLN A 43 11.03 -4.06 17.98
C GLN A 43 12.50 -3.62 18.05
N TRP A 44 12.76 -2.39 17.70
CA TRP A 44 14.09 -1.82 17.76
C TRP A 44 14.14 -0.71 18.80
N TYR A 45 14.72 -1.02 19.96
CA TYR A 45 14.78 -0.11 21.10
C TYR A 45 13.36 0.38 21.48
N LYS A 46 13.01 1.65 21.20
CA LYS A 46 11.69 2.24 21.42
C LYS A 46 10.88 2.45 20.13
N GLU A 47 11.25 1.81 19.04
CA GLU A 47 10.61 1.95 17.73
C GLU A 47 10.04 0.61 17.27
N ARG A 48 8.77 0.58 16.88
CA ARG A 48 8.17 -0.57 16.22
C ARG A 48 8.40 -0.45 14.72
N ARG A 49 8.88 -1.50 14.10
CA ARG A 49 9.15 -1.55 12.67
C ARG A 49 8.44 -2.72 12.00
N ALA A 50 8.05 -2.54 10.75
CA ALA A 50 7.65 -3.61 9.84
C ALA A 50 8.48 -3.53 8.56
N LEU A 51 9.18 -4.61 8.22
CA LEU A 51 9.78 -4.81 6.92
C LEU A 51 8.82 -5.66 6.09
N ILE A 52 8.43 -5.17 4.94
CA ILE A 52 7.52 -5.80 4.01
C ILE A 52 8.30 -6.12 2.74
N VAL A 53 8.36 -7.38 2.38
CA VAL A 53 9.08 -7.86 1.20
C VAL A 53 8.12 -8.61 0.29
N ASP A 54 8.13 -8.29 -0.99
CA ASP A 54 7.43 -9.09 -1.99
C ASP A 54 8.06 -10.50 -2.05
N ASN A 55 7.23 -11.56 -2.05
CA ASN A 55 7.73 -12.93 -1.96
C ASN A 55 8.59 -13.36 -3.16
N ALA A 56 8.42 -12.71 -4.32
CA ALA A 56 9.29 -12.90 -5.47
C ALA A 56 10.56 -12.03 -5.40
N HIS A 57 10.78 -11.32 -4.28
CA HIS A 57 11.88 -10.36 -4.09
C HIS A 57 11.91 -9.23 -5.12
N LEU A 58 10.75 -8.88 -5.66
CA LEU A 58 10.62 -7.81 -6.67
C LEU A 58 10.69 -6.41 -6.07
N GLY A 59 10.58 -6.31 -4.74
CA GLY A 59 10.66 -5.05 -4.04
C GLY A 59 10.45 -5.19 -2.54
N MET A 60 10.66 -4.10 -1.82
CA MET A 60 10.46 -4.01 -0.38
C MET A 60 10.08 -2.59 0.04
N VAL A 61 9.55 -2.47 1.24
CA VAL A 61 9.27 -1.20 1.92
C VAL A 61 9.41 -1.39 3.44
N GLN A 62 9.74 -0.34 4.15
CA GLN A 62 9.81 -0.34 5.60
C GLN A 62 8.86 0.69 6.19
N VAL A 63 8.30 0.36 7.34
CA VAL A 63 7.49 1.25 8.17
C VAL A 63 8.11 1.32 9.54
N ALA A 64 8.26 2.53 10.07
CA ALA A 64 8.71 2.80 11.42
C ALA A 64 7.64 3.58 12.18
N VAL A 65 7.31 3.12 13.39
CA VAL A 65 6.45 3.82 14.34
C VAL A 65 7.29 4.13 15.57
N PRO A 66 7.85 5.34 15.67
CA PRO A 66 8.66 5.73 16.82
C PRO A 66 7.80 5.82 18.08
N ASP A 67 8.46 5.64 19.20
CA ASP A 67 7.86 5.94 20.50
C ASP A 67 7.61 7.46 20.59
N PRO A 68 6.42 7.91 21.01
CA PRO A 68 6.10 9.33 21.19
C PRO A 68 7.07 10.07 22.11
N ASP A 69 7.70 9.33 23.05
CA ASP A 69 8.66 9.87 24.00
C ASP A 69 10.09 10.00 23.43
N LEU A 70 10.31 9.53 22.20
CA LEU A 70 11.58 9.70 21.52
C LEU A 70 11.62 11.02 20.74
N ASP A 71 12.67 11.76 20.95
CA ASP A 71 12.99 12.97 20.15
C ASP A 71 13.54 12.53 18.77
N ASP A 72 12.68 11.90 17.95
CA ASP A 72 13.02 11.50 16.59
C ASP A 72 12.69 12.63 15.62
N ASN A 73 13.70 13.38 15.20
CA ASN A 73 13.56 14.51 14.29
C ASN A 73 13.00 14.15 12.91
N ARG A 74 13.01 12.87 12.51
CA ARG A 74 12.52 12.42 11.18
C ARG A 74 11.01 12.63 11.03
N ILE A 75 10.23 12.40 12.09
CA ILE A 75 8.76 12.46 12.02
C ILE A 75 8.11 13.29 13.10
N GLN A 76 8.87 13.89 13.99
CA GLN A 76 8.36 14.61 15.15
C GLN A 76 7.31 15.66 14.78
N GLY A 77 6.06 15.43 15.22
CA GLY A 77 4.93 16.31 14.96
C GLY A 77 4.42 16.34 13.52
N LYS A 78 4.94 15.46 12.62
CA LYS A 78 4.56 15.42 11.20
C LYS A 78 3.57 14.31 10.88
N ALA A 79 3.74 13.13 11.49
CA ALA A 79 2.88 11.96 11.32
C ALA A 79 3.12 10.95 12.46
N ASP A 80 2.30 9.90 12.52
CA ASP A 80 2.43 8.82 13.52
C ASP A 80 3.45 7.76 13.07
N ALA A 81 3.64 7.59 11.76
CA ALA A 81 4.59 6.62 11.21
C ALA A 81 5.35 7.17 10.00
N LEU A 82 6.57 6.67 9.82
CA LEU A 82 7.43 6.93 8.67
C LEU A 82 7.45 5.70 7.75
N ILE A 83 7.15 5.91 6.47
CA ILE A 83 7.37 4.92 5.41
C ILE A 83 8.67 5.29 4.71
N TYR A 84 9.57 4.32 4.56
CA TYR A 84 10.89 4.55 3.98
C TYR A 84 11.42 3.31 3.25
N SER A 85 12.52 3.46 2.51
CA SER A 85 13.16 2.38 1.75
C SER A 85 12.19 1.64 0.80
N LEU A 86 11.23 2.37 0.21
CA LEU A 86 10.39 1.79 -0.84
C LEU A 86 11.24 1.57 -2.08
N TRP A 87 11.51 0.32 -2.40
CA TRP A 87 12.30 -0.08 -3.53
C TRP A 87 11.58 -1.14 -4.37
N VAL A 88 11.70 -1.04 -5.68
CA VAL A 88 11.20 -2.01 -6.66
C VAL A 88 12.28 -2.26 -7.69
N ASP A 89 12.56 -3.53 -7.96
CA ASP A 89 13.47 -3.94 -9.03
C ASP A 89 13.10 -3.26 -10.36
N GLU A 90 14.10 -2.75 -11.07
CA GLU A 90 13.89 -1.93 -12.26
C GLU A 90 13.11 -2.64 -13.35
N HIS A 91 13.31 -3.96 -13.53
CA HIS A 91 12.61 -4.78 -14.51
C HIS A 91 11.13 -4.99 -14.19
N PHE A 92 10.73 -4.74 -12.96
CA PHE A 92 9.35 -4.89 -12.46
C PHE A 92 8.66 -3.58 -12.13
N ARG A 93 9.29 -2.45 -12.44
CA ARG A 93 8.65 -1.14 -12.35
C ARG A 93 7.54 -1.00 -13.39
N GLY A 94 6.48 -0.28 -13.04
CA GLY A 94 5.30 -0.13 -13.90
C GLY A 94 4.26 -1.25 -13.79
N TYR A 95 4.60 -2.40 -13.20
CA TYR A 95 3.69 -3.54 -13.01
C TYR A 95 2.86 -3.49 -11.72
N GLY A 96 2.88 -2.36 -11.02
CA GLY A 96 2.05 -2.15 -9.82
C GLY A 96 2.68 -2.64 -8.51
N VAL A 97 3.88 -3.23 -8.52
CA VAL A 97 4.57 -3.73 -7.31
C VAL A 97 4.72 -2.62 -6.26
N GLY A 98 5.23 -1.45 -6.63
CA GLY A 98 5.39 -0.32 -5.71
C GLY A 98 4.08 0.14 -5.09
N ARG A 99 2.97 0.12 -5.84
CA ARG A 99 1.64 0.44 -5.32
C ARG A 99 1.17 -0.57 -4.29
N LYS A 100 1.38 -1.86 -4.53
CA LYS A 100 1.04 -2.94 -3.59
C LYS A 100 1.84 -2.81 -2.30
N LEU A 101 3.15 -2.60 -2.40
CA LEU A 101 4.03 -2.40 -1.26
C LEU A 101 3.64 -1.18 -0.43
N LEU A 102 3.39 -0.03 -1.08
CA LEU A 102 2.98 1.19 -0.39
C LEU A 102 1.65 1.02 0.35
N LYS A 103 0.65 0.43 -0.29
CA LYS A 103 -0.64 0.13 0.35
C LYS A 103 -0.50 -0.83 1.52
N ARG A 104 0.38 -1.83 1.40
CA ARG A 104 0.65 -2.74 2.52
C ARG A 104 1.34 -2.02 3.67
N ALA A 105 2.28 -1.12 3.40
CA ALA A 105 2.92 -0.29 4.41
C ALA A 105 1.91 0.60 5.15
N GLU A 106 1.00 1.25 4.43
CA GLU A 106 -0.10 2.03 5.00
C GLU A 106 -0.98 1.15 5.92
N TRP A 107 -1.31 -0.06 5.47
CA TRP A 107 -2.09 -1.01 6.24
C TRP A 107 -1.39 -1.46 7.52
N GLU A 108 -0.08 -1.78 7.44
CA GLU A 108 0.71 -2.16 8.62
C GLU A 108 0.81 -1.01 9.64
N ALA A 109 1.02 0.23 9.17
CA ALA A 109 0.96 1.42 10.04
C ALA A 109 -0.40 1.52 10.76
N LYS A 110 -1.49 1.30 10.05
CA LYS A 110 -2.85 1.31 10.62
C LYS A 110 -3.05 0.20 11.66
N LEU A 111 -2.56 -1.02 11.40
CA LEU A 111 -2.58 -2.13 12.36
C LEU A 111 -1.76 -1.81 13.63
N MET A 112 -0.68 -1.03 13.49
CA MET A 112 0.10 -0.52 14.63
C MET A 112 -0.54 0.66 15.35
N GLY A 113 -1.76 1.09 14.96
CA GLY A 113 -2.55 2.13 15.60
C GLY A 113 -2.29 3.55 15.09
N CYS A 114 -1.56 3.70 13.98
CA CYS A 114 -1.29 5.00 13.38
C CYS A 114 -2.51 5.50 12.60
N LYS A 115 -2.72 6.81 12.61
CA LYS A 115 -3.76 7.50 11.83
C LYS A 115 -3.17 8.24 10.63
N THR A 116 -1.88 8.56 10.70
CA THR A 116 -1.17 9.32 9.68
C THR A 116 0.17 8.68 9.37
N VAL A 117 0.59 8.77 8.12
CA VAL A 117 1.92 8.35 7.67
C VAL A 117 2.62 9.48 6.96
N CYS A 118 3.95 9.49 7.02
CA CYS A 118 4.76 10.36 6.19
C CYS A 118 5.88 9.59 5.49
N LEU A 119 6.41 10.20 4.43
CA LEU A 119 7.62 9.80 3.75
C LEU A 119 8.34 11.04 3.19
N GLU A 120 9.59 10.91 2.86
CA GLU A 120 10.38 11.98 2.25
C GLU A 120 10.67 11.66 0.78
N TRP A 121 10.60 12.67 -0.06
CA TRP A 121 11.05 12.61 -1.45
C TRP A 121 12.15 13.65 -1.67
N ASP A 122 13.32 13.19 -2.17
CA ASP A 122 14.46 14.04 -2.51
C ASP A 122 14.64 14.08 -4.03
N CYS A 123 14.63 15.29 -4.60
CA CYS A 123 14.74 15.49 -6.04
C CYS A 123 16.13 15.16 -6.62
N ARG A 124 17.13 15.01 -5.77
CA ARG A 124 18.49 14.62 -6.19
C ARG A 124 18.62 13.11 -6.37
N GLU A 125 17.81 12.34 -5.62
CA GLU A 125 17.89 10.88 -5.60
C GLU A 125 16.84 10.22 -6.50
N THR A 126 15.68 10.88 -6.64
CA THR A 126 14.54 10.31 -7.36
C THR A 126 13.91 11.30 -8.35
N PRO A 127 13.52 10.83 -9.54
CA PRO A 127 12.95 11.70 -10.57
C PRO A 127 11.57 12.23 -10.19
N GLU A 128 11.20 13.40 -10.73
CA GLU A 128 9.95 14.12 -10.41
C GLU A 128 8.66 13.30 -10.65
N TRP A 129 8.69 12.34 -11.57
CA TRP A 129 7.51 11.49 -11.79
C TRP A 129 7.16 10.65 -10.54
N VAL A 130 8.13 10.35 -9.67
CA VAL A 130 7.89 9.66 -8.40
C VAL A 130 7.08 10.54 -7.45
N LEU A 131 7.39 11.85 -7.36
CA LEU A 131 6.59 12.80 -6.59
C LEU A 131 5.15 12.87 -7.10
N ARG A 132 4.96 12.93 -8.43
CA ARG A 132 3.62 12.91 -9.03
C ARG A 132 2.89 11.61 -8.73
N TRP A 133 3.61 10.49 -8.75
CA TRP A 133 3.03 9.18 -8.42
C TRP A 133 2.53 9.14 -6.96
N TYR A 134 3.30 9.64 -5.99
CA TYR A 134 2.84 9.74 -4.60
C TYR A 134 1.59 10.65 -4.48
N LYS A 135 1.55 11.76 -5.18
CA LYS A 135 0.34 12.62 -5.22
C LYS A 135 -0.88 11.87 -5.77
N CYS A 136 -0.71 11.02 -6.79
CA CYS A 136 -1.78 10.14 -7.29
C CYS A 136 -2.17 9.05 -6.29
N MET A 137 -1.32 8.76 -5.30
CA MET A 137 -1.61 7.86 -4.18
C MET A 137 -2.19 8.61 -2.96
N GLU A 138 -2.67 9.85 -3.16
CA GLU A 138 -3.34 10.69 -2.17
C GLU A 138 -2.41 11.22 -1.05
N TYR A 139 -1.12 11.36 -1.35
CA TYR A 139 -0.19 12.04 -0.45
C TYR A 139 -0.19 13.54 -0.71
N ASP A 140 -0.36 14.30 0.36
CA ASP A 140 -0.11 15.74 0.37
C ASP A 140 1.40 16.00 0.44
N ALA A 141 1.91 16.87 -0.44
CA ALA A 141 3.34 17.14 -0.55
C ALA A 141 3.65 18.58 -0.17
N LYS A 142 4.49 18.75 0.84
CA LYS A 142 4.98 20.05 1.31
C LYS A 142 6.50 20.11 1.16
N ARG A 143 7.00 21.15 0.50
CA ARG A 143 8.44 21.39 0.38
C ARG A 143 9.01 21.77 1.75
N THR A 144 10.07 21.10 2.18
CA THR A 144 10.75 21.33 3.48
C THR A 144 12.04 22.12 3.32
N ASP A 145 12.77 21.87 2.22
CA ASP A 145 13.99 22.60 1.86
C ASP A 145 14.16 22.67 0.33
N ASP A 146 15.34 23.01 -0.17
CA ASP A 146 15.58 23.17 -1.59
C ASP A 146 15.50 21.89 -2.39
N PHE A 147 15.66 20.74 -1.75
CA PHE A 147 15.74 19.43 -2.42
C PHE A 147 14.72 18.42 -1.92
N THR A 148 14.14 18.65 -0.73
CA THR A 148 13.33 17.65 -0.03
C THR A 148 11.87 18.10 0.11
N TRP A 149 10.97 17.13 -0.05
CA TRP A 149 9.55 17.28 0.18
C TRP A 149 9.10 16.25 1.22
N LEU A 150 8.36 16.71 2.20
CA LEU A 150 7.62 15.86 3.11
C LEU A 150 6.28 15.52 2.49
N LEU A 151 5.96 14.25 2.41
CA LEU A 151 4.69 13.75 1.94
C LEU A 151 3.94 13.13 3.11
N THR A 152 2.68 13.52 3.30
CA THR A 152 1.84 13.05 4.41
C THR A 152 0.52 12.51 3.88
N LYS A 153 -0.05 11.53 4.59
CA LYS A 153 -1.36 10.96 4.26
C LYS A 153 -2.08 10.49 5.51
N ASP A 154 -3.39 10.76 5.57
CA ASP A 154 -4.32 10.17 6.54
C ASP A 154 -4.67 8.73 6.11
N LEU A 155 -4.77 7.79 7.10
CA LEU A 155 -4.97 6.34 6.88
C LEU A 155 -6.44 5.90 7.06
#